data_2c2d5d5a825a195c115362aaf75da04d
#
_entry.id   2c2d5d5a825a195c115362aaf75da04d
#
_cell.length_a   1.000
_cell.length_b   1.000
_cell.length_c   1.000
_cell.angle_alpha   90.00
_cell.angle_beta   90.00
_cell.angle_gamma   90.00
#
_symmetry.space_group_name_H-M   'P 1'
#
loop_
_entity.id
_entity.type
_entity.pdbx_description
1 polymer ?
#
loop_
_entity_poly.entity_id
_entity_poly.type
_entity_poly.pdbx_seq_one_letter_code
_entity_poly.pdbx_strand_id
1 'polypeptide(L)'
;MNIHEYQAKALLRSYGAPVSDGRVVLKAEDAKTAAGALDGPLWVVKAQIHAGGRGKGSFKEADAGEKGGVRLTKSVEEAAEEAKKMLGRTLVTHQTGPAGKQVNRIYIEDGSGIETELYLALLVDRQTSRVSFVCSTEGGMDIEEVAAATPEKILSFSVDPATGYQAFHGRRIAFSLGLEGKQVKQCVGLMGLLYKAFIEKDMEMLEINPLIVTDSGDLKVLDAKVAFDGNAMYRHADISELRDTTEEDSKELEASKYDLNYIALDGEIGCMVNGAGLAMATMDIIKLYGAEPANFLDVGGGATKEKVTEAFKIITSDPNVKGILVNIFGGIMRCDVIAEGVVAAVKEVGLQVPLVVRLEGTNVQQGKDIINNSDVDVIAADDLKDGAQKIVKAVKG
;
A
#
# COMPACT_ATOMS: atom_id res chain seq x y z
N MET A 1 2.06 2.75 -6.01
CA MET A 1 3.32 3.15 -5.31
C MET A 1 3.01 4.20 -4.25
N ASN A 2 3.47 4.01 -3.00
CA ASN A 2 3.29 4.97 -1.90
C ASN A 2 4.54 5.82 -1.72
N ILE A 3 4.35 7.02 -1.12
CA ILE A 3 5.45 7.91 -0.71
C ILE A 3 5.27 8.34 0.75
N HIS A 4 6.35 8.80 1.39
CA HIS A 4 6.30 9.31 2.76
C HIS A 4 5.55 10.64 2.88
N GLU A 5 5.03 10.95 4.06
CA GLU A 5 4.32 12.20 4.36
C GLU A 5 5.11 13.45 3.95
N TYR A 6 6.41 13.51 4.28
CA TYR A 6 7.23 14.68 3.93
C TYR A 6 7.36 14.89 2.42
N GLN A 7 7.40 13.78 1.64
CA GLN A 7 7.43 13.82 0.17
C GLN A 7 6.06 14.25 -0.37
N ALA A 8 4.97 13.71 0.18
CA ALA A 8 3.61 14.09 -0.17
C ALA A 8 3.37 15.60 0.07
N LYS A 9 3.78 16.10 1.23
CA LYS A 9 3.68 17.54 1.55
C LYS A 9 4.54 18.41 0.64
N ALA A 10 5.75 17.97 0.29
CA ALA A 10 6.60 18.67 -0.68
C ALA A 10 5.95 18.74 -2.06
N LEU A 11 5.35 17.63 -2.51
CA LEU A 11 4.62 17.58 -3.78
C LEU A 11 3.40 18.52 -3.75
N LEU A 12 2.58 18.46 -2.71
CA LEU A 12 1.40 19.34 -2.58
C LEU A 12 1.79 20.82 -2.50
N ARG A 13 2.89 21.14 -1.81
CA ARG A 13 3.45 22.51 -1.77
C ARG A 13 3.85 23.00 -3.15
N SER A 14 4.41 22.15 -4.01
CA SER A 14 4.78 22.52 -5.38
C SER A 14 3.58 22.93 -6.24
N TYR A 15 2.39 22.44 -5.89
CA TYR A 15 1.11 22.86 -6.48
C TYR A 15 0.50 24.08 -5.79
N GLY A 16 1.10 24.57 -4.71
CA GLY A 16 0.62 25.75 -3.96
C GLY A 16 -0.32 25.42 -2.78
N ALA A 17 -0.44 24.17 -2.38
CA ALA A 17 -1.23 23.81 -1.20
C ALA A 17 -0.54 24.34 0.09
N PRO A 18 -1.31 24.89 1.05
CA PRO A 18 -0.78 25.35 2.32
C PRO A 18 -0.41 24.15 3.20
N VAL A 19 0.88 23.94 3.42
CA VAL A 19 1.44 22.88 4.27
C VAL A 19 2.42 23.51 5.28
N SER A 20 2.61 22.89 6.44
CA SER A 20 3.62 23.31 7.41
C SER A 20 5.02 23.13 6.86
N ASP A 21 5.94 24.03 7.25
CA ASP A 21 7.34 23.82 6.97
C ASP A 21 7.90 22.68 7.80
N GLY A 22 8.84 21.94 7.20
CA GLY A 22 9.43 20.78 7.86
C GLY A 22 10.72 20.33 7.17
N ARG A 23 11.46 19.50 7.90
CA ARG A 23 12.74 18.95 7.46
C ARG A 23 12.78 17.45 7.74
N VAL A 24 13.24 16.69 6.76
CA VAL A 24 13.50 15.26 6.93
C VAL A 24 14.87 15.03 7.59
N VAL A 25 14.93 14.06 8.48
CA VAL A 25 16.13 13.64 9.20
C VAL A 25 16.36 12.17 8.91
N LEU A 26 17.49 11.86 8.31
CA LEU A 26 17.92 10.50 7.98
C LEU A 26 18.99 9.99 8.99
N LYS A 27 19.67 10.91 9.66
CA LYS A 27 20.70 10.60 10.66
C LYS A 27 20.44 11.42 11.93
N ALA A 28 20.61 10.80 13.08
CA ALA A 28 20.31 11.40 14.37
C ALA A 28 21.09 12.71 14.62
N GLU A 29 22.31 12.81 14.10
CA GLU A 29 23.15 14.01 14.21
C GLU A 29 22.58 15.25 13.50
N ASP A 30 21.77 15.06 12.47
CA ASP A 30 21.19 16.16 11.68
C ASP A 30 19.93 16.73 12.34
N ALA A 31 19.36 16.05 13.33
CA ALA A 31 18.05 16.40 13.92
C ALA A 31 18.05 17.81 14.55
N LYS A 32 19.13 18.18 15.23
CA LYS A 32 19.27 19.52 15.85
C LYS A 32 19.31 20.63 14.80
N THR A 33 20.05 20.42 13.72
CA THR A 33 20.14 21.37 12.61
C THR A 33 18.79 21.49 11.90
N ALA A 34 18.12 20.37 11.66
CA ALA A 34 16.81 20.31 11.05
C ALA A 34 15.75 21.07 11.87
N ALA A 35 15.69 20.84 13.18
CA ALA A 35 14.78 21.56 14.08
C ALA A 35 15.10 23.05 14.18
N GLY A 36 16.40 23.41 14.24
CA GLY A 36 16.85 24.81 14.30
C GLY A 36 16.62 25.62 13.02
N ALA A 37 16.29 24.95 11.92
CA ALA A 37 15.94 25.60 10.65
C ALA A 37 14.42 25.89 10.52
N LEU A 38 13.64 25.66 11.58
CA LEU A 38 12.21 25.90 11.65
C LEU A 38 11.92 27.02 12.66
N ASP A 39 10.80 27.71 12.47
CA ASP A 39 10.49 28.92 13.25
C ASP A 39 10.09 28.63 14.71
N GLY A 40 9.46 27.49 14.98
CA GLY A 40 8.93 27.17 16.32
C GLY A 40 7.77 28.10 16.76
N PRO A 41 7.47 28.20 18.02
CA PRO A 41 8.07 27.59 19.23
C PRO A 41 7.60 26.17 19.54
N LEU A 42 6.87 25.53 18.63
CA LEU A 42 6.40 24.15 18.73
C LEU A 42 6.92 23.34 17.55
N TRP A 43 7.57 22.24 17.84
CA TRP A 43 8.02 21.28 16.82
C TRP A 43 7.27 19.97 16.95
N VAL A 44 6.87 19.38 15.82
CA VAL A 44 6.26 18.06 15.75
C VAL A 44 7.25 17.10 15.12
N VAL A 45 7.67 16.10 15.90
CA VAL A 45 8.64 15.07 15.48
C VAL A 45 7.87 13.82 15.10
N LYS A 46 7.89 13.46 13.81
CA LYS A 46 7.05 12.40 13.25
C LYS A 46 7.90 11.27 12.66
N ALA A 47 7.72 10.05 13.14
CA ALA A 47 8.24 8.85 12.48
C ALA A 47 7.64 8.71 11.07
N GLN A 48 8.48 8.42 10.10
CA GLN A 48 8.06 8.23 8.70
C GLN A 48 8.06 6.74 8.37
N ILE A 49 6.88 6.15 8.32
CA ILE A 49 6.61 4.79 7.85
C ILE A 49 5.34 4.82 6.99
N HIS A 50 5.19 3.87 6.06
CA HIS A 50 4.00 3.75 5.21
C HIS A 50 2.83 3.08 5.97
N ALA A 51 2.53 3.56 7.17
CA ALA A 51 1.41 3.11 7.98
C ALA A 51 0.77 4.27 8.75
N GLY A 52 -0.54 4.21 8.90
CA GLY A 52 -1.32 5.10 9.74
C GLY A 52 -1.24 4.76 11.23
N GLY A 53 -1.88 5.59 12.08
CA GLY A 53 -1.95 5.37 13.52
C GLY A 53 -0.64 5.59 14.27
N ARG A 54 0.35 6.25 13.66
CA ARG A 54 1.69 6.49 14.24
C ARG A 54 1.66 7.12 15.62
N GLY A 55 0.77 8.09 15.83
CA GLY A 55 0.65 8.79 17.12
C GLY A 55 0.20 7.89 18.28
N LYS A 56 -0.63 6.89 17.99
CA LYS A 56 -1.14 5.88 18.94
C LYS A 56 -0.29 4.61 18.98
N GLY A 57 0.72 4.51 18.12
CA GLY A 57 1.63 3.36 18.05
C GLY A 57 2.55 3.27 19.26
N SER A 58 3.21 2.13 19.40
CA SER A 58 4.22 1.86 20.43
C SER A 58 5.51 1.34 19.79
N PHE A 59 6.64 1.65 20.40
CA PHE A 59 7.93 1.12 19.96
C PHE A 59 8.24 -0.20 20.68
N LYS A 60 8.89 -1.13 19.97
CA LYS A 60 9.32 -2.40 20.56
C LYS A 60 10.49 -2.20 21.53
N GLU A 61 11.36 -1.27 21.23
CA GLU A 61 12.57 -0.99 22.00
C GLU A 61 12.27 -0.01 23.14
N ALA A 62 12.60 -0.43 24.37
CA ALA A 62 12.31 0.34 25.60
C ALA A 62 13.01 1.71 25.64
N ASP A 63 14.16 1.86 24.99
CA ASP A 63 14.91 3.11 24.93
C ASP A 63 14.25 4.18 24.01
N ALA A 64 13.26 3.78 23.20
CA ALA A 64 12.41 4.71 22.47
C ALA A 64 11.41 5.45 23.38
N GLY A 65 11.18 4.97 24.61
CA GLY A 65 10.21 5.51 25.56
C GLY A 65 8.77 5.09 25.26
N GLU A 66 7.83 5.59 26.07
CA GLU A 66 6.41 5.19 26.02
C GLU A 66 5.57 5.97 25.01
N LYS A 67 6.10 7.08 24.46
CA LYS A 67 5.39 7.92 23.48
C LYS A 67 5.36 7.24 22.11
N GLY A 68 4.26 7.47 21.36
CA GLY A 68 4.12 7.01 19.99
C GLY A 68 5.08 7.66 18.98
N GLY A 69 4.82 7.43 17.70
CA GLY A 69 5.64 7.92 16.58
C GLY A 69 5.37 9.38 16.17
N VAL A 70 4.52 10.12 16.90
CA VAL A 70 4.29 11.57 16.71
C VAL A 70 4.45 12.25 18.06
N ARG A 71 5.43 13.15 18.18
CA ARG A 71 5.83 13.77 19.44
C ARG A 71 5.90 15.28 19.34
N LEU A 72 5.23 15.95 20.26
CA LEU A 72 5.28 17.42 20.39
C LEU A 72 6.44 17.81 21.30
N THR A 73 7.21 18.82 20.89
CA THR A 73 8.37 19.33 21.62
C THR A 73 8.37 20.86 21.60
N LYS A 74 8.98 21.47 22.63
CA LYS A 74 8.97 22.94 22.85
C LYS A 74 10.36 23.56 22.71
N SER A 75 11.37 22.75 22.35
CA SER A 75 12.72 23.24 22.07
C SER A 75 13.38 22.41 20.97
N VAL A 76 14.38 22.98 20.34
CA VAL A 76 15.23 22.33 19.34
C VAL A 76 15.95 21.11 19.93
N GLU A 77 16.39 21.22 21.19
CA GLU A 77 17.05 20.17 21.92
C GLU A 77 16.12 18.96 22.14
N GLU A 78 14.90 19.20 22.62
CA GLU A 78 13.90 18.15 22.79
C GLU A 78 13.54 17.49 21.45
N ALA A 79 13.39 18.26 20.39
CA ALA A 79 13.09 17.72 19.05
C ALA A 79 14.21 16.79 18.56
N ALA A 80 15.47 17.18 18.78
CA ALA A 80 16.61 16.35 18.42
C ALA A 80 16.69 15.08 19.26
N GLU A 81 16.41 15.13 20.56
CA GLU A 81 16.37 13.97 21.44
C GLU A 81 15.25 12.98 21.07
N GLU A 82 14.05 13.49 20.82
CA GLU A 82 12.91 12.65 20.44
C GLU A 82 13.14 12.01 19.06
N ALA A 83 13.73 12.73 18.10
CA ALA A 83 14.13 12.16 16.81
C ALA A 83 15.16 11.02 16.98
N LYS A 84 16.16 11.22 17.83
CA LYS A 84 17.18 10.20 18.12
C LYS A 84 16.60 8.94 18.77
N LYS A 85 15.61 9.10 19.67
CA LYS A 85 14.93 7.97 20.34
C LYS A 85 14.12 7.13 19.36
N MET A 86 13.55 7.74 18.32
CA MET A 86 12.69 7.04 17.35
C MET A 86 13.46 6.46 16.18
N LEU A 87 14.53 7.11 15.72
CA LEU A 87 15.26 6.70 14.51
C LEU A 87 15.93 5.34 14.73
N GLY A 88 15.73 4.42 13.79
CA GLY A 88 16.24 3.05 13.83
C GLY A 88 15.44 2.10 14.72
N ARG A 89 14.38 2.56 15.40
CA ARG A 89 13.51 1.74 16.25
C ARG A 89 12.30 1.24 15.49
N THR A 90 11.66 0.18 16.00
CA THR A 90 10.51 -0.49 15.38
C THR A 90 9.21 0.04 15.95
N LEU A 91 8.45 0.77 15.12
CA LEU A 91 7.13 1.28 15.48
C LEU A 91 6.04 0.27 15.11
N VAL A 92 5.22 -0.09 16.09
CA VAL A 92 4.05 -0.96 15.95
C VAL A 92 2.79 -0.11 15.98
N THR A 93 1.97 -0.23 14.94
CA THR A 93 0.64 0.39 14.85
C THR A 93 -0.40 -0.67 14.51
N HIS A 94 -1.68 -0.33 14.55
CA HIS A 94 -2.73 -1.27 14.11
C HIS A 94 -2.59 -1.68 12.63
N GLN A 95 -1.99 -0.82 11.78
CA GLN A 95 -1.78 -1.11 10.35
C GLN A 95 -0.51 -1.92 10.07
N THR A 96 0.53 -1.82 10.92
CA THR A 96 1.76 -2.60 10.72
C THR A 96 1.66 -4.03 11.23
N GLY A 97 0.62 -4.33 12.01
CA GLY A 97 0.57 -5.57 12.77
C GLY A 97 1.69 -5.68 13.82
N PRO A 98 1.82 -6.83 14.52
CA PRO A 98 2.79 -7.01 15.60
C PRO A 98 4.25 -7.02 15.13
N ALA A 99 4.51 -7.24 13.84
CA ALA A 99 5.86 -7.15 13.27
C ALA A 99 6.40 -5.73 13.31
N GLY A 100 5.55 -4.71 13.22
CA GLY A 100 5.96 -3.32 13.18
C GLY A 100 6.75 -2.95 11.93
N LYS A 101 7.15 -1.67 11.83
CA LYS A 101 8.04 -1.17 10.78
C LYS A 101 9.19 -0.39 11.40
N GLN A 102 10.39 -0.56 10.87
CA GLN A 102 11.56 0.20 11.31
C GLN A 102 11.47 1.64 10.86
N VAL A 103 11.72 2.57 11.77
CA VAL A 103 11.72 4.01 11.49
C VAL A 103 13.08 4.42 10.93
N ASN A 104 13.18 4.50 9.62
CA ASN A 104 14.42 4.89 8.92
C ASN A 104 14.50 6.40 8.66
N ARG A 105 13.42 7.13 8.88
CA ARG A 105 13.30 8.58 8.65
C ARG A 105 12.45 9.22 9.71
N ILE A 106 12.81 10.44 10.07
CA ILE A 106 12.01 11.34 10.93
C ILE A 106 11.69 12.59 10.11
N TYR A 107 10.49 13.10 10.28
CA TYR A 107 10.10 14.40 9.77
C TYR A 107 9.86 15.33 10.95
N ILE A 108 10.59 16.45 11.01
CA ILE A 108 10.40 17.50 12.01
C ILE A 108 9.74 18.67 11.31
N GLU A 109 8.60 19.10 11.80
CA GLU A 109 7.84 20.22 11.22
C GLU A 109 7.40 21.24 12.26
N ASP A 110 7.10 22.46 11.81
CA ASP A 110 6.49 23.48 12.65
C ASP A 110 5.09 23.05 13.08
N GLY A 111 4.86 23.12 14.37
CA GLY A 111 3.54 22.91 14.95
C GLY A 111 2.57 24.00 14.51
N SER A 112 1.29 23.64 14.42
CA SER A 112 0.21 24.56 14.10
C SER A 112 -0.80 24.58 15.26
N GLY A 113 -1.32 25.77 15.59
CA GLY A 113 -2.52 25.84 16.40
C GLY A 113 -3.71 25.29 15.60
N ILE A 114 -4.50 24.45 16.23
CA ILE A 114 -5.59 23.70 15.58
C ILE A 114 -6.90 24.10 16.24
N GLU A 115 -7.78 24.77 15.47
CA GLU A 115 -9.15 25.07 15.90
C GLU A 115 -10.09 23.90 15.58
N THR A 116 -9.97 23.34 14.36
CA THR A 116 -10.82 22.24 13.90
C THR A 116 -10.01 21.27 13.04
N GLU A 117 -10.27 19.97 13.20
CA GLU A 117 -9.73 18.92 12.38
C GLU A 117 -10.81 18.38 11.45
N LEU A 118 -10.48 18.25 10.15
CA LEU A 118 -11.36 17.79 9.10
C LEU A 118 -10.71 16.65 8.35
N TYR A 119 -11.50 15.75 7.80
CA TYR A 119 -11.05 14.70 6.89
C TYR A 119 -11.29 15.09 5.45
N LEU A 120 -10.32 14.83 4.59
CA LEU A 120 -10.43 15.01 3.15
C LEU A 120 -9.63 13.93 2.42
N ALA A 121 -10.26 13.29 1.44
CA ALA A 121 -9.55 12.40 0.52
C ALA A 121 -10.01 12.62 -0.92
N LEU A 122 -9.14 12.30 -1.86
CA LEU A 122 -9.45 12.11 -3.27
C LEU A 122 -9.11 10.68 -3.64
N LEU A 123 -10.01 10.02 -4.34
CA LEU A 123 -9.83 8.65 -4.81
C LEU A 123 -10.54 8.42 -6.15
N VAL A 124 -10.16 7.37 -6.85
CA VAL A 124 -10.87 6.91 -8.03
C VAL A 124 -12.04 6.03 -7.57
N ASP A 125 -13.24 6.55 -7.71
CA ASP A 125 -14.46 5.78 -7.43
C ASP A 125 -14.76 4.83 -8.60
N ARG A 126 -14.60 3.54 -8.36
CA ARG A 126 -14.77 2.49 -9.36
C ARG A 126 -16.24 2.30 -9.78
N GLN A 127 -17.21 2.66 -8.93
CA GLN A 127 -18.62 2.53 -9.25
C GLN A 127 -19.05 3.56 -10.29
N THR A 128 -18.57 4.80 -10.13
CA THR A 128 -18.91 5.91 -11.03
C THR A 128 -17.86 6.14 -12.11
N SER A 129 -16.68 5.49 -12.03
CA SER A 129 -15.50 5.72 -12.89
C SER A 129 -15.07 7.19 -12.89
N ARG A 130 -15.13 7.84 -11.73
CA ARG A 130 -14.81 9.26 -11.55
C ARG A 130 -13.85 9.46 -10.39
N VAL A 131 -13.12 10.56 -10.42
CA VAL A 131 -12.42 11.03 -9.22
C VAL A 131 -13.45 11.64 -8.28
N SER A 132 -13.44 11.20 -7.03
CA SER A 132 -14.36 11.68 -6.00
C SER A 132 -13.59 12.25 -4.82
N PHE A 133 -14.07 13.39 -4.33
CA PHE A 133 -13.72 13.91 -3.02
C PHE A 133 -14.55 13.20 -1.97
N VAL A 134 -13.92 12.72 -0.92
CA VAL A 134 -14.56 12.21 0.28
C VAL A 134 -14.16 13.12 1.43
N CYS A 135 -15.12 13.61 2.19
CA CYS A 135 -14.85 14.52 3.30
C CYS A 135 -15.74 14.26 4.50
N SER A 136 -15.26 14.66 5.68
CA SER A 136 -15.97 14.56 6.95
C SER A 136 -15.54 15.67 7.89
N THR A 137 -16.42 16.05 8.81
CA THR A 137 -16.11 16.91 9.96
C THR A 137 -15.34 16.16 11.07
N GLU A 138 -15.21 14.86 10.96
CA GLU A 138 -14.48 13.98 11.90
C GLU A 138 -13.05 13.77 11.38
N GLY A 139 -12.17 14.76 11.55
CA GLY A 139 -10.76 14.67 11.22
C GLY A 139 -9.91 14.12 12.37
N GLY A 140 -8.67 13.69 12.04
CA GLY A 140 -7.74 13.17 13.04
C GLY A 140 -8.10 11.79 13.60
N MET A 141 -9.17 11.19 13.12
CA MET A 141 -9.68 9.87 13.52
C MET A 141 -9.46 8.84 12.40
N ASP A 142 -9.65 7.57 12.76
CA ASP A 142 -9.73 6.49 11.79
C ASP A 142 -11.06 6.62 11.01
N ILE A 143 -10.96 6.86 9.71
CA ILE A 143 -12.13 7.15 8.88
C ILE A 143 -13.01 5.93 8.68
N GLU A 144 -12.44 4.72 8.72
CA GLU A 144 -13.17 3.46 8.64
C GLU A 144 -14.06 3.27 9.87
N GLU A 145 -13.57 3.64 11.07
CA GLU A 145 -14.38 3.65 12.29
C GLU A 145 -15.53 4.65 12.19
N VAL A 146 -15.26 5.84 11.66
CA VAL A 146 -16.31 6.86 11.44
C VAL A 146 -17.34 6.36 10.43
N ALA A 147 -16.91 5.75 9.32
CA ALA A 147 -17.79 5.21 8.30
C ALA A 147 -18.67 4.06 8.83
N ALA A 148 -18.15 3.25 9.74
CA ALA A 148 -18.91 2.17 10.37
C ALA A 148 -19.93 2.68 11.43
N ALA A 149 -19.54 3.69 12.23
CA ALA A 149 -20.35 4.19 13.33
C ALA A 149 -21.36 5.26 12.90
N THR A 150 -20.97 6.15 11.99
CA THR A 150 -21.73 7.34 11.56
C THR A 150 -21.58 7.59 10.05
N PRO A 151 -22.04 6.67 9.19
CA PRO A 151 -21.84 6.76 7.72
C PRO A 151 -22.40 8.05 7.10
N GLU A 152 -23.40 8.67 7.73
CA GLU A 152 -23.97 9.94 7.28
C GLU A 152 -23.00 11.13 7.39
N LYS A 153 -21.93 11.01 8.16
CA LYS A 153 -20.86 12.02 8.26
C LYS A 153 -19.83 11.91 7.14
N ILE A 154 -19.86 10.84 6.37
CA ILE A 154 -18.99 10.65 5.21
C ILE A 154 -19.70 11.16 3.96
N LEU A 155 -19.19 12.25 3.41
CA LEU A 155 -19.78 12.90 2.25
C LEU A 155 -18.90 12.71 1.02
N SER A 156 -19.50 12.34 -0.11
CA SER A 156 -18.78 12.11 -1.37
C SER A 156 -19.27 13.04 -2.48
N PHE A 157 -18.32 13.56 -3.26
CA PHE A 157 -18.57 14.50 -4.36
C PHE A 157 -17.74 14.10 -5.58
N SER A 158 -18.37 13.47 -6.55
CA SER A 158 -17.72 13.06 -7.78
C SER A 158 -17.53 14.23 -8.74
N VAL A 159 -16.40 14.22 -9.46
CA VAL A 159 -16.09 15.19 -10.51
C VAL A 159 -16.21 14.50 -11.87
N ASP A 160 -17.00 15.05 -12.76
CA ASP A 160 -17.11 14.54 -14.12
C ASP A 160 -15.83 14.85 -14.90
N PRO A 161 -15.12 13.85 -15.43
CA PRO A 161 -13.85 14.05 -16.12
C PRO A 161 -13.97 14.93 -17.39
N ALA A 162 -15.14 15.00 -18.00
CA ALA A 162 -15.38 15.85 -19.18
C ALA A 162 -15.37 17.34 -18.83
N THR A 163 -15.80 17.71 -17.62
CA THR A 163 -15.83 19.10 -17.14
C THR A 163 -14.67 19.46 -16.24
N GLY A 164 -14.04 18.46 -15.62
CA GLY A 164 -13.03 18.63 -14.59
C GLY A 164 -13.55 19.32 -13.34
N TYR A 165 -12.64 19.66 -12.44
CA TYR A 165 -12.98 20.41 -11.24
C TYR A 165 -13.53 21.80 -11.58
N GLN A 166 -14.64 22.18 -10.92
CA GLN A 166 -15.26 23.48 -11.01
C GLN A 166 -15.44 24.08 -9.62
N ALA A 167 -15.44 25.41 -9.50
CA ALA A 167 -15.54 26.11 -8.22
C ALA A 167 -16.77 25.72 -7.38
N PHE A 168 -17.84 25.24 -8.00
CA PHE A 168 -19.04 24.80 -7.26
C PHE A 168 -18.77 23.50 -6.48
N HIS A 169 -17.89 22.61 -6.95
CA HIS A 169 -17.48 21.41 -6.19
C HIS A 169 -16.86 21.82 -4.86
N GLY A 170 -15.87 22.74 -4.90
CA GLY A 170 -15.23 23.24 -3.69
C GLY A 170 -16.17 23.98 -2.74
N ARG A 171 -17.16 24.73 -3.28
CA ARG A 171 -18.18 25.38 -2.43
C ARG A 171 -19.07 24.35 -1.74
N ARG A 172 -19.50 23.30 -2.44
CA ARG A 172 -20.30 22.22 -1.84
C ARG A 172 -19.53 21.53 -0.72
N ILE A 173 -18.26 21.20 -0.95
CA ILE A 173 -17.39 20.62 0.08
C ILE A 173 -17.23 21.57 1.26
N ALA A 174 -16.93 22.86 1.01
CA ALA A 174 -16.75 23.84 2.07
C ALA A 174 -17.98 23.96 2.98
N PHE A 175 -19.18 24.07 2.39
CA PHE A 175 -20.42 24.17 3.18
C PHE A 175 -20.75 22.88 3.94
N SER A 176 -20.45 21.73 3.34
CA SER A 176 -20.64 20.43 4.00
C SER A 176 -19.70 20.22 5.18
N LEU A 177 -18.52 20.84 5.15
CA LEU A 177 -17.54 20.86 6.25
C LEU A 177 -17.79 21.98 7.27
N GLY A 178 -18.86 22.77 7.11
CA GLY A 178 -19.19 23.89 8.00
C GLY A 178 -18.25 25.10 7.87
N LEU A 179 -17.50 25.20 6.76
CA LEU A 179 -16.57 26.31 6.54
C LEU A 179 -17.32 27.59 6.14
N GLU A 180 -16.83 28.73 6.63
CA GLU A 180 -17.47 30.03 6.45
C GLU A 180 -16.50 31.11 5.96
N GLY A 181 -17.04 32.20 5.45
CA GLY A 181 -16.28 33.40 5.12
C GLY A 181 -15.08 33.16 4.20
N LYS A 182 -13.87 33.51 4.65
CA LYS A 182 -12.61 33.33 3.90
C LYS A 182 -12.26 31.85 3.66
N GLN A 183 -12.68 30.97 4.58
CA GLN A 183 -12.39 29.54 4.51
C GLN A 183 -13.04 28.90 3.28
N VAL A 184 -14.24 29.33 2.88
CA VAL A 184 -14.91 28.85 1.66
C VAL A 184 -14.06 29.13 0.43
N LYS A 185 -13.50 30.34 0.31
CA LYS A 185 -12.63 30.71 -0.80
C LYS A 185 -11.33 29.89 -0.81
N GLN A 186 -10.73 29.70 0.36
CA GLN A 186 -9.53 28.90 0.54
C GLN A 186 -9.80 27.43 0.17
N CYS A 187 -10.93 26.86 0.62
CA CYS A 187 -11.35 25.50 0.27
C CYS A 187 -11.52 25.34 -1.24
N VAL A 188 -12.23 26.27 -1.90
CA VAL A 188 -12.41 26.24 -3.36
C VAL A 188 -11.06 26.21 -4.08
N GLY A 189 -10.11 27.06 -3.66
CA GLY A 189 -8.76 27.08 -4.22
C GLY A 189 -8.01 25.78 -3.98
N LEU A 190 -7.99 25.32 -2.73
CA LEU A 190 -7.29 24.09 -2.33
C LEU A 190 -7.81 22.87 -3.06
N MET A 191 -9.14 22.65 -3.13
CA MET A 191 -9.72 21.52 -3.86
C MET A 191 -9.29 21.52 -5.34
N GLY A 192 -9.21 22.68 -5.97
CA GLY A 192 -8.73 22.80 -7.35
C GLY A 192 -7.27 22.39 -7.51
N LEU A 193 -6.40 22.80 -6.59
CA LEU A 193 -4.97 22.42 -6.58
C LEU A 193 -4.80 20.92 -6.35
N LEU A 194 -5.52 20.35 -5.38
CA LEU A 194 -5.46 18.92 -5.08
C LEU A 194 -5.97 18.06 -6.25
N TYR A 195 -7.08 18.44 -6.86
CA TYR A 195 -7.61 17.75 -8.05
C TYR A 195 -6.62 17.81 -9.22
N LYS A 196 -6.00 18.98 -9.45
CA LYS A 196 -4.99 19.14 -10.48
C LYS A 196 -3.79 18.23 -10.22
N ALA A 197 -3.24 18.23 -9.00
CA ALA A 197 -2.13 17.36 -8.62
C ALA A 197 -2.50 15.88 -8.78
N PHE A 198 -3.72 15.50 -8.37
CA PHE A 198 -4.23 14.13 -8.46
C PHE A 198 -4.24 13.62 -9.91
N ILE A 199 -4.77 14.41 -10.84
CA ILE A 199 -4.85 14.04 -12.26
C ILE A 199 -3.47 14.08 -12.93
N GLU A 200 -2.69 15.15 -12.71
CA GLU A 200 -1.40 15.33 -13.41
C GLU A 200 -0.32 14.33 -12.96
N LYS A 201 -0.44 13.78 -11.76
CA LYS A 201 0.52 12.82 -11.21
C LYS A 201 0.00 11.37 -11.19
N ASP A 202 -1.14 11.10 -11.80
CA ASP A 202 -1.77 9.79 -11.78
C ASP A 202 -1.87 9.20 -10.36
N MET A 203 -2.39 10.01 -9.45
CA MET A 203 -2.62 9.52 -8.09
C MET A 203 -3.79 8.54 -8.09
N GLU A 204 -3.67 7.49 -7.31
CA GLU A 204 -4.72 6.52 -7.04
C GLU A 204 -5.52 6.93 -5.80
N MET A 205 -4.82 7.53 -4.83
CA MET A 205 -5.39 8.04 -3.59
C MET A 205 -4.56 9.21 -3.07
N LEU A 206 -5.23 10.24 -2.60
CA LEU A 206 -4.69 11.33 -1.79
C LEU A 206 -5.57 11.48 -0.57
N GLU A 207 -5.03 11.23 0.62
CA GLU A 207 -5.71 11.40 1.90
C GLU A 207 -5.03 12.50 2.70
N ILE A 208 -5.84 13.40 3.26
CA ILE A 208 -5.43 14.47 4.16
C ILE A 208 -6.19 14.27 5.46
N ASN A 209 -5.49 13.79 6.48
CA ASN A 209 -6.10 13.47 7.77
C ASN A 209 -5.16 13.81 8.94
N PRO A 210 -5.32 15.04 9.50
CA PRO A 210 -6.38 16.00 9.21
C PRO A 210 -5.98 17.10 8.18
N LEU A 211 -7.00 17.64 7.52
CA LEU A 211 -7.05 19.01 7.04
C LEU A 211 -7.48 19.86 8.21
N ILE A 212 -6.76 20.94 8.55
CA ILE A 212 -7.08 21.73 9.71
C ILE A 212 -7.56 23.14 9.36
N VAL A 213 -8.43 23.66 10.22
CA VAL A 213 -8.61 25.11 10.40
C VAL A 213 -7.66 25.53 11.52
N THR A 214 -6.76 26.46 11.24
CA THR A 214 -5.83 27.00 12.23
C THR A 214 -6.49 28.03 13.15
N ASP A 215 -5.86 28.35 14.29
CA ASP A 215 -6.32 29.44 15.19
C ASP A 215 -6.46 30.78 14.47
N SER A 216 -5.77 31.03 13.36
CA SER A 216 -5.96 32.20 12.49
C SER A 216 -7.15 32.08 11.54
N GLY A 217 -7.84 30.95 11.56
CA GLY A 217 -8.98 30.63 10.69
C GLY A 217 -8.57 30.30 9.26
N ASP A 218 -7.33 29.87 9.01
CA ASP A 218 -6.84 29.48 7.70
C ASP A 218 -6.83 27.95 7.53
N LEU A 219 -7.12 27.48 6.31
CA LEU A 219 -7.01 26.07 5.99
C LEU A 219 -5.54 25.65 5.78
N LYS A 220 -5.14 24.51 6.35
CA LYS A 220 -3.80 23.96 6.19
C LYS A 220 -3.84 22.44 6.16
N VAL A 221 -3.02 21.83 5.30
CA VAL A 221 -2.79 20.38 5.24
C VAL A 221 -1.79 20.01 6.35
N LEU A 222 -2.22 19.21 7.32
CA LEU A 222 -1.37 18.83 8.45
C LEU A 222 -0.69 17.47 8.25
N ASP A 223 -1.41 16.48 7.72
CA ASP A 223 -0.86 15.19 7.33
C ASP A 223 -1.38 14.82 5.95
N ALA A 224 -0.55 14.15 5.16
CA ALA A 224 -0.91 13.74 3.81
C ALA A 224 -0.33 12.37 3.48
N LYS A 225 -1.17 11.50 2.93
CA LYS A 225 -0.83 10.19 2.40
C LYS A 225 -1.19 10.16 0.92
N VAL A 226 -0.24 9.75 0.09
CA VAL A 226 -0.41 9.70 -1.37
C VAL A 226 -0.01 8.33 -1.89
N ALA A 227 -0.88 7.76 -2.71
CA ALA A 227 -0.60 6.59 -3.52
C ALA A 227 -0.75 6.94 -5.00
N PHE A 228 0.14 6.39 -5.82
CA PHE A 228 0.16 6.58 -7.27
C PHE A 228 -0.18 5.28 -8.00
N ASP A 229 -0.81 5.39 -9.15
CA ASP A 229 -1.01 4.25 -10.06
C ASP A 229 0.35 3.70 -10.50
N GLY A 230 0.67 2.50 -10.05
CA GLY A 230 1.92 1.82 -10.42
C GLY A 230 2.10 1.66 -11.92
N ASN A 231 1.01 1.53 -12.68
CA ASN A 231 1.03 1.39 -14.12
C ASN A 231 1.39 2.69 -14.86
N ALA A 232 1.30 3.84 -14.19
CA ALA A 232 1.63 5.14 -14.75
C ALA A 232 3.07 5.59 -14.45
N MET A 233 3.80 4.89 -13.59
CA MET A 233 5.13 5.32 -13.12
C MET A 233 6.17 5.47 -14.23
N TYR A 234 6.02 4.78 -15.35
CA TYR A 234 6.93 4.93 -16.51
C TYR A 234 6.98 6.37 -17.07
N ARG A 235 5.95 7.16 -16.84
CA ARG A 235 5.87 8.57 -17.28
C ARG A 235 6.12 9.59 -16.15
N HIS A 236 6.38 9.11 -14.92
CA HIS A 236 6.64 9.93 -13.73
C HIS A 236 7.97 9.54 -13.07
N ALA A 237 9.09 9.83 -13.75
CA ALA A 237 10.42 9.53 -13.24
C ALA A 237 10.69 10.25 -11.91
N ASP A 238 10.23 11.51 -11.78
CA ASP A 238 10.31 12.32 -10.57
C ASP A 238 9.60 11.70 -9.36
N ILE A 239 8.48 11.03 -9.59
CA ILE A 239 7.76 10.30 -8.53
C ILE A 239 8.43 8.95 -8.24
N SER A 240 8.88 8.25 -9.28
CA SER A 240 9.56 6.94 -9.13
C SER A 240 10.83 7.05 -8.28
N GLU A 241 11.55 8.17 -8.34
CA GLU A 241 12.74 8.46 -7.50
C GLU A 241 12.41 8.60 -6.01
N LEU A 242 11.13 8.87 -5.66
CA LEU A 242 10.68 8.97 -4.27
C LEU A 242 10.40 7.61 -3.62
N ARG A 243 10.46 6.52 -4.39
CA ARG A 243 10.17 5.17 -3.92
C ARG A 243 11.10 4.76 -2.78
N ASP A 244 10.53 4.23 -1.72
CA ASP A 244 11.27 3.65 -0.60
C ASP A 244 11.05 2.14 -0.54
N THR A 245 12.00 1.40 -1.08
CA THR A 245 11.94 -0.07 -1.11
C THR A 245 12.04 -0.71 0.27
N THR A 246 12.49 0.01 1.30
CA THR A 246 12.53 -0.50 2.68
C THR A 246 11.14 -0.58 3.33
N GLU A 247 10.16 0.09 2.75
CA GLU A 247 8.76 0.06 3.18
C GLU A 247 7.91 -1.00 2.48
N GLU A 248 8.44 -1.60 1.40
CA GLU A 248 7.74 -2.62 0.61
C GLU A 248 7.91 -4.03 1.23
N ASP A 249 7.05 -4.95 0.84
CA ASP A 249 7.23 -6.35 1.18
C ASP A 249 8.42 -6.93 0.41
N SER A 250 9.29 -7.66 1.09
CA SER A 250 10.51 -8.18 0.50
C SER A 250 10.28 -9.20 -0.62
N LYS A 251 9.17 -9.98 -0.55
CA LYS A 251 8.81 -10.95 -1.57
C LYS A 251 8.20 -10.26 -2.79
N GLU A 252 7.38 -9.23 -2.57
CA GLU A 252 6.83 -8.39 -3.65
C GLU A 252 7.95 -7.66 -4.40
N LEU A 253 8.93 -7.13 -3.65
CA LEU A 253 10.11 -6.49 -4.21
C LEU A 253 10.97 -7.49 -5.02
N GLU A 254 11.17 -8.70 -4.51
CA GLU A 254 11.90 -9.75 -5.23
C GLU A 254 11.16 -10.17 -6.52
N ALA A 255 9.84 -10.38 -6.42
CA ALA A 255 8.99 -10.74 -7.56
C ALA A 255 9.04 -9.68 -8.68
N SER A 256 9.09 -8.40 -8.32
CA SER A 256 9.15 -7.30 -9.27
C SER A 256 10.41 -7.33 -10.16
N LYS A 257 11.52 -7.90 -9.69
CA LYS A 257 12.76 -8.04 -10.47
C LYS A 257 12.61 -9.00 -11.66
N TYR A 258 11.66 -9.91 -11.57
CA TYR A 258 11.36 -10.92 -12.59
C TYR A 258 10.08 -10.62 -13.35
N ASP A 259 9.52 -9.41 -13.17
CA ASP A 259 8.27 -9.02 -13.82
C ASP A 259 7.13 -9.99 -13.47
N LEU A 260 7.04 -10.38 -12.19
CA LEU A 260 5.99 -11.19 -11.59
C LEU A 260 5.07 -10.30 -10.77
N ASN A 261 3.76 -10.48 -10.91
CA ASN A 261 2.78 -9.83 -10.06
C ASN A 261 2.53 -10.69 -8.81
N TYR A 262 3.12 -10.31 -7.69
CA TYR A 262 3.03 -11.01 -6.42
C TYR A 262 2.44 -10.11 -5.35
N ILE A 263 1.53 -10.65 -4.53
CA ILE A 263 1.01 -10.02 -3.32
C ILE A 263 1.06 -11.06 -2.21
N ALA A 264 1.74 -10.75 -1.12
CA ALA A 264 1.80 -11.60 0.07
C ALA A 264 0.45 -11.60 0.82
N LEU A 265 0.02 -12.78 1.26
CA LEU A 265 -1.18 -13.00 2.09
C LEU A 265 -0.81 -13.87 3.29
N ASP A 266 -1.73 -13.99 4.26
CA ASP A 266 -1.47 -14.68 5.54
C ASP A 266 -1.81 -16.18 5.55
N GLY A 267 -2.06 -16.79 4.38
CA GLY A 267 -2.52 -18.18 4.27
C GLY A 267 -1.41 -19.23 4.26
N GLU A 268 -1.79 -20.46 3.95
CA GLU A 268 -0.96 -21.66 3.99
C GLU A 268 -0.81 -22.35 2.63
N ILE A 269 -1.59 -21.94 1.61
CA ILE A 269 -1.52 -22.52 0.26
C ILE A 269 -0.92 -21.49 -0.69
N GLY A 270 0.28 -21.78 -1.18
CA GLY A 270 0.91 -21.01 -2.24
C GLY A 270 0.17 -21.17 -3.57
N CYS A 271 -0.01 -20.07 -4.30
CA CYS A 271 -0.70 -20.04 -5.59
C CYS A 271 0.23 -19.58 -6.69
N MET A 272 0.26 -20.28 -7.82
CA MET A 272 0.91 -19.84 -9.06
C MET A 272 -0.05 -20.00 -10.23
N VAL A 273 -0.36 -18.91 -10.89
CA VAL A 273 -1.42 -18.85 -11.90
C VAL A 273 -0.98 -17.96 -13.07
N ASN A 274 -1.52 -18.16 -14.24
CA ASN A 274 -1.36 -17.24 -15.36
C ASN A 274 -2.66 -16.46 -15.63
N GLY A 275 -2.64 -15.21 -15.28
CA GLY A 275 -3.75 -14.28 -15.44
C GLY A 275 -4.46 -13.94 -14.12
N ALA A 276 -4.59 -12.66 -13.85
CA ALA A 276 -5.11 -12.12 -12.60
C ALA A 276 -6.52 -12.63 -12.25
N GLY A 277 -7.42 -12.73 -13.24
CA GLY A 277 -8.78 -13.24 -13.01
C GLY A 277 -8.78 -14.71 -12.58
N LEU A 278 -7.91 -15.52 -13.17
CA LEU A 278 -7.76 -16.93 -12.79
C LEU A 278 -7.10 -17.07 -11.40
N ALA A 279 -6.17 -16.16 -11.05
CA ALA A 279 -5.57 -16.11 -9.73
C ALA A 279 -6.62 -15.80 -8.65
N MET A 280 -7.46 -14.79 -8.86
CA MET A 280 -8.56 -14.48 -7.94
C MET A 280 -9.53 -15.66 -7.77
N ALA A 281 -9.96 -16.28 -8.88
CA ALA A 281 -10.83 -17.46 -8.82
C ALA A 281 -10.17 -18.65 -8.11
N THR A 282 -8.85 -18.82 -8.23
CA THR A 282 -8.09 -19.86 -7.54
C THR A 282 -8.05 -19.61 -6.03
N MET A 283 -7.84 -18.37 -5.62
CA MET A 283 -7.88 -18.00 -4.21
C MET A 283 -9.28 -18.19 -3.60
N ASP A 284 -10.32 -17.78 -4.31
CA ASP A 284 -11.71 -17.91 -3.87
C ASP A 284 -12.10 -19.38 -3.65
N ILE A 285 -11.73 -20.26 -4.57
CA ILE A 285 -12.08 -21.68 -4.45
C ILE A 285 -11.27 -22.37 -3.35
N ILE A 286 -10.02 -21.99 -3.11
CA ILE A 286 -9.25 -22.45 -1.94
C ILE A 286 -9.99 -22.10 -0.64
N LYS A 287 -10.45 -20.85 -0.51
CA LYS A 287 -11.25 -20.40 0.64
C LYS A 287 -12.56 -21.15 0.77
N LEU A 288 -13.25 -21.41 -0.33
CA LEU A 288 -14.50 -22.18 -0.34
C LEU A 288 -14.30 -23.59 0.23
N TYR A 289 -13.14 -24.22 0.02
CA TYR A 289 -12.80 -25.52 0.59
C TYR A 289 -12.13 -25.45 1.96
N GLY A 290 -12.11 -24.26 2.57
CA GLY A 290 -11.76 -24.06 3.99
C GLY A 290 -10.27 -23.93 4.27
N ALA A 291 -9.46 -23.52 3.29
CA ALA A 291 -8.06 -23.14 3.48
C ALA A 291 -7.83 -21.68 3.07
N GLU A 292 -6.68 -21.12 3.39
CA GLU A 292 -6.34 -19.72 3.09
C GLU A 292 -5.18 -19.65 2.09
N PRO A 293 -5.29 -18.80 1.03
CA PRO A 293 -4.19 -18.58 0.10
C PRO A 293 -3.06 -17.79 0.77
N ALA A 294 -1.82 -18.20 0.54
CA ALA A 294 -0.63 -17.54 1.07
C ALA A 294 -0.16 -16.36 0.20
N ASN A 295 -0.60 -16.32 -1.04
CA ASN A 295 -0.23 -15.27 -1.98
C ASN A 295 -1.20 -15.21 -3.17
N PHE A 296 -1.27 -14.02 -3.78
CA PHE A 296 -1.62 -13.86 -5.18
C PHE A 296 -0.32 -13.94 -6.00
N LEU A 297 -0.29 -14.71 -7.08
CA LEU A 297 0.81 -14.68 -8.05
C LEU A 297 0.30 -14.94 -9.45
N ASP A 298 0.52 -13.96 -10.31
CA ASP A 298 0.30 -14.06 -11.75
C ASP A 298 1.65 -14.03 -12.48
N VAL A 299 1.99 -15.15 -13.12
CA VAL A 299 3.22 -15.27 -13.92
C VAL A 299 3.10 -14.64 -15.31
N GLY A 300 1.91 -14.16 -15.68
CA GLY A 300 1.61 -13.55 -16.97
C GLY A 300 1.50 -14.55 -18.13
N GLY A 301 1.07 -14.06 -19.28
CA GLY A 301 0.86 -14.86 -20.49
C GLY A 301 2.13 -15.27 -21.25
N GLY A 302 3.31 -14.79 -20.83
CA GLY A 302 4.61 -15.06 -21.47
C GLY A 302 5.64 -15.66 -20.50
N ALA A 303 5.21 -16.43 -19.48
CA ALA A 303 6.12 -16.97 -18.49
C ALA A 303 7.17 -17.91 -19.13
N THR A 304 8.43 -17.61 -18.83
CA THR A 304 9.57 -18.44 -19.15
C THR A 304 9.86 -19.43 -18.03
N LYS A 305 10.69 -20.44 -18.31
CA LYS A 305 11.18 -21.36 -17.29
C LYS A 305 11.81 -20.62 -16.10
N GLU A 306 12.57 -19.56 -16.35
CA GLU A 306 13.18 -18.72 -15.30
C GLU A 306 12.13 -18.06 -14.42
N LYS A 307 11.11 -17.41 -15.01
CA LYS A 307 10.01 -16.79 -14.25
C LYS A 307 9.29 -17.81 -13.37
N VAL A 308 9.02 -19.01 -13.89
CA VAL A 308 8.39 -20.10 -13.12
C VAL A 308 9.30 -20.54 -11.96
N THR A 309 10.61 -20.69 -12.19
CA THR A 309 11.57 -21.08 -11.15
C THR A 309 11.62 -20.03 -10.03
N GLU A 310 11.73 -18.75 -10.38
CA GLU A 310 11.78 -17.68 -9.39
C GLU A 310 10.44 -17.55 -8.64
N ALA A 311 9.31 -17.74 -9.33
CA ALA A 311 8.00 -17.81 -8.68
C ALA A 311 7.96 -18.91 -7.58
N PHE A 312 8.45 -20.11 -7.86
CA PHE A 312 8.56 -21.17 -6.85
C PHE A 312 9.47 -20.79 -5.69
N LYS A 313 10.64 -20.19 -5.96
CA LYS A 313 11.58 -19.74 -4.91
C LYS A 313 10.91 -18.72 -3.98
N ILE A 314 10.18 -17.76 -4.55
CA ILE A 314 9.47 -16.73 -3.78
C ILE A 314 8.37 -17.38 -2.91
N ILE A 315 7.53 -18.25 -3.50
CA ILE A 315 6.46 -18.93 -2.75
C ILE A 315 7.06 -19.78 -1.61
N THR A 316 8.10 -20.57 -1.89
CA THR A 316 8.70 -21.47 -0.90
C THR A 316 9.56 -20.76 0.14
N SER A 317 9.92 -19.49 -0.07
CA SER A 317 10.57 -18.66 0.94
C SER A 317 9.63 -18.29 2.10
N ASP A 318 8.33 -18.47 1.92
CA ASP A 318 7.36 -18.25 2.98
C ASP A 318 7.25 -19.49 3.88
N PRO A 319 7.63 -19.40 5.16
CA PRO A 319 7.56 -20.53 6.09
C PRO A 319 6.14 -20.98 6.39
N ASN A 320 5.13 -20.14 6.12
CA ASN A 320 3.72 -20.49 6.32
C ASN A 320 3.16 -21.37 5.21
N VAL A 321 3.81 -21.45 4.05
CA VAL A 321 3.35 -22.25 2.92
C VAL A 321 3.53 -23.73 3.22
N LYS A 322 2.41 -24.46 3.25
CA LYS A 322 2.34 -25.90 3.51
C LYS A 322 1.99 -26.72 2.27
N GLY A 323 1.63 -26.08 1.17
CA GLY A 323 1.35 -26.72 -0.10
C GLY A 323 1.20 -25.69 -1.21
N ILE A 324 1.36 -26.10 -2.47
CA ILE A 324 1.31 -25.20 -3.63
C ILE A 324 0.29 -25.71 -4.65
N LEU A 325 -0.58 -24.81 -5.11
CA LEU A 325 -1.48 -25.04 -6.24
C LEU A 325 -1.00 -24.23 -7.46
N VAL A 326 -0.56 -24.94 -8.49
CA VAL A 326 -0.30 -24.39 -9.82
C VAL A 326 -1.54 -24.57 -10.68
N ASN A 327 -2.12 -23.47 -11.14
CA ASN A 327 -3.33 -23.49 -11.94
C ASN A 327 -3.13 -22.70 -13.23
N ILE A 328 -2.89 -23.38 -14.32
CA ILE A 328 -2.55 -22.80 -15.62
C ILE A 328 -3.65 -23.07 -16.64
N PHE A 329 -4.08 -21.99 -17.30
CA PHE A 329 -4.92 -22.07 -18.48
C PHE A 329 -4.10 -21.62 -19.70
N GLY A 330 -3.74 -22.60 -20.54
CA GLY A 330 -2.94 -22.37 -21.75
C GLY A 330 -3.76 -21.75 -22.88
N GLY A 331 -3.60 -20.46 -23.05
CA GLY A 331 -4.05 -19.74 -24.26
C GLY A 331 -2.84 -19.45 -25.14
N ILE A 332 -2.28 -18.24 -25.04
CA ILE A 332 -1.00 -17.84 -25.63
C ILE A 332 0.14 -18.63 -25.00
N MET A 333 0.08 -18.84 -23.68
CA MET A 333 1.01 -19.70 -22.97
C MET A 333 0.69 -21.17 -23.24
N ARG A 334 1.74 -21.98 -23.45
CA ARG A 334 1.62 -23.42 -23.73
C ARG A 334 1.88 -24.24 -22.47
N CYS A 335 1.02 -25.22 -22.22
CA CYS A 335 1.10 -26.08 -21.04
C CYS A 335 2.39 -26.92 -20.98
N ASP A 336 2.97 -27.34 -22.13
CA ASP A 336 4.23 -28.05 -22.20
C ASP A 336 5.41 -27.20 -21.67
N VAL A 337 5.49 -25.92 -22.04
CA VAL A 337 6.53 -24.99 -21.55
C VAL A 337 6.43 -24.79 -20.05
N ILE A 338 5.21 -24.62 -19.53
CA ILE A 338 5.00 -24.49 -18.09
C ILE A 338 5.34 -25.77 -17.35
N ALA A 339 4.96 -26.94 -17.88
CA ALA A 339 5.29 -28.24 -17.28
C ALA A 339 6.80 -28.43 -17.14
N GLU A 340 7.58 -28.11 -18.21
CA GLU A 340 9.03 -28.12 -18.15
C GLU A 340 9.59 -27.16 -17.09
N GLY A 341 9.02 -25.93 -17.00
CA GLY A 341 9.38 -24.95 -15.99
C GLY A 341 9.09 -25.42 -14.57
N VAL A 342 7.92 -26.01 -14.34
CA VAL A 342 7.51 -26.56 -13.04
C VAL A 342 8.46 -27.71 -12.63
N VAL A 343 8.69 -28.69 -13.50
CA VAL A 343 9.59 -29.82 -13.22
C VAL A 343 11.01 -29.34 -12.90
N ALA A 344 11.52 -28.38 -13.67
CA ALA A 344 12.85 -27.83 -13.44
C ALA A 344 12.94 -27.07 -12.13
N ALA A 345 11.93 -26.24 -11.83
CA ALA A 345 11.87 -25.46 -10.60
C ALA A 345 11.77 -26.34 -9.35
N VAL A 346 10.91 -27.36 -9.37
CA VAL A 346 10.76 -28.32 -8.27
C VAL A 346 12.08 -29.05 -7.98
N LYS A 347 12.83 -29.47 -9.03
CA LYS A 347 14.16 -30.07 -8.87
C LYS A 347 15.20 -29.10 -8.32
N GLU A 348 15.21 -27.86 -8.79
CA GLU A 348 16.18 -26.83 -8.38
C GLU A 348 15.96 -26.38 -6.94
N VAL A 349 14.68 -26.17 -6.56
CA VAL A 349 14.30 -25.70 -5.21
C VAL A 349 14.33 -26.85 -4.19
N GLY A 350 14.22 -28.11 -4.64
CA GLY A 350 14.11 -29.25 -3.73
C GLY A 350 12.82 -29.22 -2.91
N LEU A 351 11.69 -29.02 -3.59
CA LEU A 351 10.39 -28.80 -2.95
C LEU A 351 10.03 -29.88 -1.92
N GLN A 352 9.66 -29.44 -0.71
CA GLN A 352 9.32 -30.33 0.42
C GLN A 352 7.83 -30.33 0.77
N VAL A 353 7.02 -29.50 0.10
CA VAL A 353 5.57 -29.41 0.35
C VAL A 353 4.79 -30.02 -0.81
N PRO A 354 3.55 -30.52 -0.57
CA PRO A 354 2.69 -31.03 -1.62
C PRO A 354 2.50 -30.03 -2.77
N LEU A 355 2.60 -30.52 -3.99
CA LEU A 355 2.39 -29.75 -5.21
C LEU A 355 1.22 -30.34 -6.00
N VAL A 356 0.17 -29.54 -6.18
CA VAL A 356 -0.95 -29.86 -7.08
C VAL A 356 -0.85 -29.03 -8.33
N VAL A 357 -0.96 -29.65 -9.50
CA VAL A 357 -0.86 -28.97 -10.81
C VAL A 357 -2.09 -29.25 -11.64
N ARG A 358 -2.78 -28.18 -12.03
CA ARG A 358 -3.84 -28.20 -13.03
C ARG A 358 -3.38 -27.48 -14.29
N LEU A 359 -3.40 -28.18 -15.39
CA LEU A 359 -3.12 -27.68 -16.72
C LEU A 359 -4.34 -27.83 -17.62
N GLU A 360 -4.68 -26.80 -18.38
CA GLU A 360 -5.73 -26.81 -19.40
C GLU A 360 -5.38 -25.90 -20.56
N GLY A 361 -5.87 -26.20 -21.77
CA GLY A 361 -5.67 -25.38 -22.95
C GLY A 361 -4.60 -25.94 -23.91
N THR A 362 -3.82 -25.05 -24.54
CA THR A 362 -2.85 -25.39 -25.58
C THR A 362 -1.79 -26.33 -25.07
N ASN A 363 -1.60 -27.49 -25.79
CA ASN A 363 -0.62 -28.53 -25.47
C ASN A 363 -0.82 -29.17 -24.08
N VAL A 364 -2.06 -29.23 -23.58
CA VAL A 364 -2.36 -29.78 -22.26
C VAL A 364 -1.90 -31.21 -22.08
N GLN A 365 -2.09 -32.08 -23.12
CA GLN A 365 -1.67 -33.48 -23.04
C GLN A 365 -0.16 -33.59 -22.92
N GLN A 366 0.58 -32.86 -23.74
CA GLN A 366 2.05 -32.82 -23.68
C GLN A 366 2.53 -32.33 -22.29
N GLY A 367 1.91 -31.31 -21.75
CA GLY A 367 2.23 -30.81 -20.40
C GLY A 367 1.98 -31.86 -19.32
N LYS A 368 0.84 -32.57 -19.37
CA LYS A 368 0.52 -33.69 -18.46
C LYS A 368 1.54 -34.83 -18.61
N ASP A 369 1.90 -35.17 -19.81
CA ASP A 369 2.90 -36.23 -20.08
C ASP A 369 4.29 -35.89 -19.54
N ILE A 370 4.72 -34.62 -19.64
CA ILE A 370 5.98 -34.13 -19.08
C ILE A 370 5.96 -34.25 -17.54
N ILE A 371 4.89 -33.87 -16.89
CA ILE A 371 4.76 -33.98 -15.43
C ILE A 371 4.74 -35.45 -15.00
N ASN A 372 3.91 -36.28 -15.64
CA ASN A 372 3.73 -37.68 -15.26
C ASN A 372 4.98 -38.53 -15.48
N ASN A 373 5.81 -38.20 -16.48
CA ASN A 373 7.08 -38.87 -16.77
C ASN A 373 8.27 -38.26 -16.01
N SER A 374 8.06 -37.28 -15.20
CA SER A 374 9.11 -36.65 -14.38
C SER A 374 9.32 -37.40 -13.06
N ASP A 375 10.52 -37.24 -12.47
CA ASP A 375 10.85 -37.82 -11.16
C ASP A 375 10.38 -36.94 -9.99
N VAL A 376 9.48 -35.97 -10.23
CA VAL A 376 8.96 -35.05 -9.19
C VAL A 376 7.61 -35.53 -8.67
N ASP A 377 7.39 -35.40 -7.36
CA ASP A 377 6.13 -35.75 -6.74
C ASP A 377 5.10 -34.64 -6.96
N VAL A 378 4.22 -34.86 -7.93
CA VAL A 378 3.19 -33.90 -8.34
C VAL A 378 1.83 -34.57 -8.38
N ILE A 379 0.85 -33.96 -7.74
CA ILE A 379 -0.54 -34.41 -7.79
C ILE A 379 -1.23 -33.70 -8.96
N ALA A 380 -1.56 -34.44 -10.02
CA ALA A 380 -2.31 -33.87 -11.14
C ALA A 380 -3.77 -33.63 -10.80
N ALA A 381 -4.30 -32.51 -11.29
CA ALA A 381 -5.72 -32.15 -11.14
C ALA A 381 -6.40 -32.00 -12.50
N ASP A 382 -7.66 -32.41 -12.57
CA ASP A 382 -8.44 -32.40 -13.80
C ASP A 382 -9.10 -31.05 -14.06
N ASP A 383 -9.61 -30.41 -13.02
CA ASP A 383 -10.22 -29.07 -13.09
C ASP A 383 -9.83 -28.22 -11.87
N LEU A 384 -10.30 -26.97 -11.83
CA LEU A 384 -10.00 -26.04 -10.75
C LEU A 384 -10.56 -26.51 -9.40
N LYS A 385 -11.75 -27.11 -9.39
CA LYS A 385 -12.39 -27.66 -8.20
C LYS A 385 -11.58 -28.83 -7.65
N ASP A 386 -11.21 -29.78 -8.52
CA ASP A 386 -10.39 -30.95 -8.17
C ASP A 386 -9.03 -30.51 -7.62
N GLY A 387 -8.41 -29.51 -8.24
CA GLY A 387 -7.14 -28.91 -7.80
C GLY A 387 -7.24 -28.34 -6.38
N ALA A 388 -8.27 -27.54 -6.11
CA ALA A 388 -8.48 -26.97 -4.80
C ALA A 388 -8.76 -28.03 -3.73
N GLN A 389 -9.59 -29.04 -4.03
CA GLN A 389 -9.88 -30.14 -3.10
C GLN A 389 -8.63 -30.95 -2.76
N LYS A 390 -7.81 -31.28 -3.79
CA LYS A 390 -6.58 -32.06 -3.63
C LYS A 390 -5.56 -31.31 -2.78
N ILE A 391 -5.33 -30.01 -3.05
CA ILE A 391 -4.33 -29.26 -2.27
C ILE A 391 -4.80 -29.04 -0.83
N VAL A 392 -6.08 -28.71 -0.60
CA VAL A 392 -6.61 -28.55 0.74
C VAL A 392 -6.52 -29.86 1.53
N LYS A 393 -6.86 -31.00 0.91
CA LYS A 393 -6.70 -32.33 1.53
C LYS A 393 -5.24 -32.66 1.83
N ALA A 394 -4.31 -32.32 0.94
CA ALA A 394 -2.88 -32.62 1.14
C ALA A 394 -2.27 -31.78 2.28
N VAL A 395 -2.81 -30.57 2.54
CA VAL A 395 -2.34 -29.66 3.60
C VAL A 395 -3.00 -29.93 4.94
N LYS A 396 -4.28 -30.32 4.96
CA LYS A 396 -5.08 -30.51 6.20
C LYS A 396 -5.23 -31.96 6.65
N GLY A 397 -4.92 -32.91 5.82
CA GLY A 397 -5.02 -34.36 6.09
C GLY A 397 -6.38 -34.89 5.75
#